data_e2122aad22e52b845f80c959d40498aa
#
_entry.id   e2122aad22e52b845f80c959d40498aa
#
_cell.length_a   1.000
_cell.length_b   1.000
_cell.length_c   1.000
_cell.angle_alpha   90.00
_cell.angle_beta   90.00
_cell.angle_gamma   90.00
#
_symmetry.space_group_name_H-M   'P 1'
#
loop_
_entity.id
_entity.type
_entity.pdbx_description
1 polymer ?
#
loop_
_entity_poly.entity_id
_entity_poly.type
_entity_poly.pdbx_seq_one_letter_code
_entity_poly.pdbx_strand_id
1 'polypeptide(L)'
;MNRLCAAVLLFAVLFCLPRSAGAGEPLAVVSETELARIVHEGDGRPLVLVYWASWCVPCRHFREKLEKIRAVYPESELRMLAVSLDRDPGPAMAYLARSPLPYPARIGDAELIKARSGMPVPTTILYRRDESVERELVGDVSEKRLGHYVGRIVRR
;
A
#
# COMPACT_ATOMS: atom_id res chain seq x y z
N MET A 1 -24.28 47.83 44.98
CA MET A 1 -23.24 46.92 45.49
C MET A 1 -23.71 45.51 45.09
N ASN A 2 -23.20 44.94 44.14
CA ASN A 2 -22.11 44.07 43.98
C ASN A 2 -21.80 43.83 42.49
N ARG A 3 -20.60 44.13 42.20
CA ARG A 3 -19.86 43.85 41.01
C ARG A 3 -19.50 42.37 40.94
N LEU A 4 -19.18 41.96 39.73
CA LEU A 4 -18.36 40.79 39.37
C LEU A 4 -19.06 39.43 39.24
N CYS A 5 -19.25 39.07 37.99
CA CYS A 5 -18.58 37.90 37.47
C CYS A 5 -18.74 37.88 35.92
N ALA A 6 -17.78 38.59 35.28
CA ALA A 6 -17.54 38.40 33.87
C ALA A 6 -16.77 37.06 33.72
N ALA A 7 -17.52 35.99 33.51
CA ALA A 7 -16.94 34.70 33.13
C ALA A 7 -16.52 34.78 31.66
N VAL A 8 -15.22 34.88 31.45
CA VAL A 8 -14.56 34.77 30.16
C VAL A 8 -14.74 33.35 29.64
N LEU A 9 -15.73 33.16 28.78
CA LEU A 9 -15.82 31.98 27.95
C LEU A 9 -14.77 32.08 26.84
N LEU A 10 -13.56 31.59 27.14
CA LEU A 10 -12.55 31.31 26.13
C LEU A 10 -13.07 30.13 25.29
N PHE A 11 -13.72 30.45 24.19
CA PHE A 11 -14.06 29.49 23.15
C PHE A 11 -12.76 29.04 22.51
N ALA A 12 -12.24 27.91 22.95
CA ALA A 12 -11.22 27.19 22.22
C ALA A 12 -11.83 26.71 20.89
N VAL A 13 -11.77 27.57 19.89
CA VAL A 13 -12.01 27.16 18.50
C VAL A 13 -10.88 26.23 18.14
N LEU A 14 -11.11 24.94 18.37
CA LEU A 14 -10.29 23.87 17.85
C LEU A 14 -10.36 23.96 16.32
N PHE A 15 -9.37 24.62 15.75
CA PHE A 15 -9.20 24.78 14.31
C PHE A 15 -9.01 23.38 13.73
N CYS A 16 -10.13 22.76 13.37
CA CYS A 16 -10.14 21.56 12.54
C CYS A 16 -9.67 21.98 11.16
N LEU A 17 -8.34 22.14 11.00
CA LEU A 17 -7.73 22.36 9.69
C LEU A 17 -8.10 21.17 8.83
N PRO A 18 -8.79 21.36 7.69
CA PRO A 18 -8.94 20.29 6.74
C PRO A 18 -7.53 19.83 6.36
N ARG A 19 -7.22 18.59 6.66
CA ARG A 19 -5.99 17.98 6.20
C ARG A 19 -6.12 17.99 4.68
N SER A 20 -5.49 18.97 4.05
CA SER A 20 -5.34 19.01 2.60
C SER A 20 -4.88 17.63 2.18
N ALA A 21 -5.73 16.91 1.45
CA ALA A 21 -5.30 15.79 0.64
C ALA A 21 -4.34 16.39 -0.40
N GLY A 22 -3.07 16.48 0.00
CA GLY A 22 -2.02 17.14 -0.75
C GLY A 22 -1.89 16.48 -2.10
N ALA A 23 -1.80 17.30 -3.12
CA ALA A 23 -1.29 16.95 -4.44
C ALA A 23 -0.07 16.04 -4.26
N GLY A 24 -0.17 14.83 -4.80
CA GLY A 24 0.76 13.72 -4.78
C GLY A 24 2.14 13.97 -4.23
N GLU A 25 2.37 13.60 -2.96
CA GLU A 25 3.74 13.40 -2.51
C GLU A 25 4.43 12.43 -3.50
N PRO A 26 5.67 12.73 -3.90
CA PRO A 26 6.42 11.83 -4.76
C PRO A 26 6.42 10.45 -4.11
N LEU A 27 6.10 9.41 -4.87
CA LEU A 27 6.13 8.04 -4.37
C LEU A 27 7.52 7.79 -3.76
N ALA A 28 7.55 7.42 -2.50
CA ALA A 28 8.82 7.11 -1.85
C ALA A 28 9.51 5.97 -2.58
N VAL A 29 10.81 6.13 -2.79
CA VAL A 29 11.67 5.09 -3.37
C VAL A 29 11.92 4.02 -2.31
N VAL A 30 11.98 2.76 -2.73
CA VAL A 30 12.28 1.62 -1.86
C VAL A 30 13.42 0.80 -2.44
N SER A 31 14.44 0.54 -1.61
CA SER A 31 15.52 -0.39 -1.90
C SER A 31 15.17 -1.82 -1.45
N GLU A 32 15.99 -2.81 -1.84
CA GLU A 32 15.86 -4.19 -1.36
C GLU A 32 15.96 -4.26 0.17
N THR A 33 16.90 -3.52 0.77
CA THR A 33 17.07 -3.46 2.24
C THR A 33 15.87 -2.85 2.93
N GLU A 34 15.33 -1.76 2.40
CA GLU A 34 14.14 -1.12 2.94
C GLU A 34 12.91 -2.01 2.77
N LEU A 35 12.79 -2.71 1.65
CA LEU A 35 11.71 -3.64 1.42
C LEU A 35 11.76 -4.83 2.38
N ALA A 36 12.96 -5.38 2.63
CA ALA A 36 13.17 -6.41 3.64
C ALA A 36 12.75 -5.89 5.03
N ARG A 37 13.16 -4.67 5.39
CA ARG A 37 12.75 -4.02 6.63
C ARG A 37 11.22 -3.91 6.74
N ILE A 38 10.55 -3.46 5.68
CA ILE A 38 9.08 -3.38 5.65
C ILE A 38 8.43 -4.75 5.84
N VAL A 39 9.00 -5.81 5.30
CA VAL A 39 8.51 -7.18 5.51
C VAL A 39 8.66 -7.57 6.99
N HIS A 40 9.85 -7.33 7.58
CA HIS A 40 10.22 -7.78 8.94
C HIS A 40 9.70 -6.91 10.07
N GLU A 41 9.25 -5.68 9.82
CA GLU A 41 8.70 -4.77 10.83
C GLU A 41 7.16 -4.75 10.85
N GLY A 42 6.56 -5.90 10.58
CA GLY A 42 5.12 -6.00 10.33
C GLY A 42 4.22 -6.01 11.56
N ASP A 43 4.73 -5.86 12.78
CA ASP A 43 3.94 -5.93 14.02
C ASP A 43 3.08 -7.19 14.12
N GLY A 44 3.55 -8.31 13.57
CA GLY A 44 2.80 -9.55 13.49
C GLY A 44 1.59 -9.52 12.56
N ARG A 45 1.47 -8.52 11.68
CA ARG A 45 0.43 -8.47 10.65
C ARG A 45 0.93 -9.07 9.34
N PRO A 46 0.10 -9.89 8.66
CA PRO A 46 0.45 -10.43 7.35
C PRO A 46 0.56 -9.30 6.30
N LEU A 47 1.31 -9.57 5.23
CA LEU A 47 1.54 -8.59 4.15
C LEU A 47 1.22 -9.18 2.78
N VAL A 48 0.52 -8.40 1.97
CA VAL A 48 0.37 -8.59 0.52
C VAL A 48 1.31 -7.59 -0.17
N LEU A 49 2.41 -8.09 -0.74
CA LEU A 49 3.35 -7.32 -1.53
C LEU A 49 3.08 -7.55 -3.01
N VAL A 50 2.87 -6.49 -3.78
CA VAL A 50 2.55 -6.56 -5.21
C VAL A 50 3.59 -5.81 -6.03
N TYR A 51 4.30 -6.51 -6.90
CA TYR A 51 5.11 -5.90 -7.93
C TYR A 51 4.26 -5.62 -9.17
N TRP A 52 4.36 -4.41 -9.69
CA TRP A 52 3.57 -3.93 -10.82
C TRP A 52 4.36 -2.94 -11.68
N ALA A 53 3.80 -2.53 -12.82
CA ALA A 53 4.34 -1.46 -13.62
C ALA A 53 3.22 -0.68 -14.33
N SER A 54 3.45 0.59 -14.66
CA SER A 54 2.46 1.44 -15.31
C SER A 54 2.06 0.97 -16.71
N TRP A 55 2.98 0.35 -17.42
CA TRP A 55 2.79 -0.22 -18.77
C TRP A 55 2.10 -1.60 -18.76
N CYS A 56 1.91 -2.20 -17.59
CA CYS A 56 1.38 -3.55 -17.43
C CYS A 56 -0.15 -3.55 -17.53
N VAL A 57 -0.71 -4.01 -18.64
CA VAL A 57 -2.17 -4.10 -18.83
C VAL A 57 -2.84 -5.06 -17.83
N PRO A 58 -2.32 -6.30 -17.59
CA PRO A 58 -2.89 -7.18 -16.59
C PRO A 58 -2.89 -6.61 -15.17
N CYS A 59 -1.90 -5.75 -14.83
CA CYS A 59 -1.83 -5.09 -13.53
C CYS A 59 -3.04 -4.18 -13.27
N ARG A 60 -3.56 -3.54 -14.31
CA ARG A 60 -4.74 -2.66 -14.19
C ARG A 60 -6.00 -3.44 -13.83
N HIS A 61 -6.20 -4.62 -14.41
CA HIS A 61 -7.31 -5.51 -14.06
C HIS A 61 -7.13 -6.12 -12.67
N PHE A 62 -5.90 -6.50 -12.34
CA PHE A 62 -5.58 -7.10 -11.05
C PHE A 62 -5.77 -6.12 -9.88
N ARG A 63 -5.58 -4.83 -10.13
CA ARG A 63 -5.80 -3.76 -9.16
C ARG A 63 -7.19 -3.82 -8.54
N GLU A 64 -8.26 -3.98 -9.34
CA GLU A 64 -9.64 -4.02 -8.83
C GLU A 64 -9.84 -5.15 -7.81
N LYS A 65 -9.16 -6.29 -8.02
CA LYS A 65 -9.19 -7.42 -7.08
C LYS A 65 -8.49 -7.09 -5.77
N LEU A 66 -7.37 -6.37 -5.83
CA LEU A 66 -6.64 -5.91 -4.64
C LEU A 66 -7.43 -4.85 -3.86
N GLU A 67 -8.15 -3.96 -4.54
CA GLU A 67 -9.04 -2.98 -3.91
C GLU A 67 -10.19 -3.68 -3.16
N LYS A 68 -10.76 -4.74 -3.72
CA LYS A 68 -11.75 -5.57 -3.01
C LYS A 68 -11.15 -6.25 -1.78
N ILE A 69 -9.91 -6.74 -1.86
CA ILE A 69 -9.20 -7.29 -0.70
C ILE A 69 -9.05 -6.22 0.39
N ARG A 70 -8.63 -5.00 0.04
CA ARG A 70 -8.50 -3.89 0.99
C ARG A 70 -9.85 -3.50 1.61
N ALA A 71 -10.93 -3.55 0.84
CA ALA A 71 -12.28 -3.26 1.35
C ALA A 71 -12.75 -4.29 2.40
N VAL A 72 -12.29 -5.55 2.29
CA VAL A 72 -12.63 -6.63 3.24
C VAL A 72 -11.71 -6.62 4.47
N TYR A 73 -10.40 -6.36 4.27
CA TYR A 73 -9.39 -6.44 5.31
C TYR A 73 -8.79 -5.05 5.56
N PRO A 74 -9.10 -4.39 6.69
CA PRO A 74 -8.53 -3.08 7.04
C PRO A 74 -7.01 -3.17 7.31
N GLU A 75 -6.35 -2.02 7.35
CA GLU A 75 -4.88 -1.94 7.59
C GLU A 75 -4.48 -2.57 8.92
N SER A 76 -5.35 -2.54 9.92
CA SER A 76 -5.13 -3.17 11.24
C SER A 76 -5.03 -4.71 11.17
N GLU A 77 -5.56 -5.33 10.12
CA GLU A 77 -5.56 -6.79 9.96
C GLU A 77 -4.59 -7.28 8.88
N LEU A 78 -4.45 -6.49 7.80
CA LEU A 78 -3.68 -6.87 6.62
C LEU A 78 -2.90 -5.67 6.10
N ARG A 79 -1.58 -5.78 6.06
CA ARG A 79 -0.73 -4.82 5.37
C ARG A 79 -0.76 -5.09 3.86
N MET A 80 -0.75 -4.03 3.07
CA MET A 80 -0.62 -4.13 1.62
C MET A 80 0.40 -3.11 1.15
N LEU A 81 1.22 -3.48 0.16
CA LEU A 81 2.21 -2.61 -0.45
C LEU A 81 2.30 -2.90 -1.94
N ALA A 82 2.22 -1.87 -2.76
CA ALA A 82 2.53 -1.95 -4.18
C ALA A 82 3.94 -1.39 -4.44
N VAL A 83 4.76 -2.12 -5.20
CA VAL A 83 6.09 -1.67 -5.62
C VAL A 83 6.13 -1.62 -7.15
N SER A 84 6.34 -0.43 -7.70
CA SER A 84 6.51 -0.26 -9.13
C SER A 84 7.91 -0.67 -9.57
N LEU A 85 7.98 -1.41 -10.66
CA LEU A 85 9.22 -1.78 -11.37
C LEU A 85 9.42 -0.92 -12.63
N ASP A 86 8.79 0.25 -12.71
CA ASP A 86 9.06 1.22 -13.77
C ASP A 86 10.47 1.79 -13.61
N ARG A 87 11.28 1.73 -14.69
CA ARG A 87 12.63 2.33 -14.69
C ARG A 87 12.59 3.84 -14.59
N ASP A 88 11.60 4.46 -15.24
CA ASP A 88 11.26 5.87 -15.09
C ASP A 88 10.05 5.96 -14.14
N PRO A 89 10.14 6.65 -13.00
CA PRO A 89 9.04 6.80 -12.05
C PRO A 89 7.88 7.64 -12.58
N GLY A 90 8.11 8.51 -13.57
CA GLY A 90 7.12 9.45 -14.09
C GLY A 90 5.80 8.79 -14.52
N PRO A 91 5.80 7.74 -15.37
CA PRO A 91 4.60 7.03 -15.78
C PRO A 91 3.83 6.40 -14.60
N ALA A 92 4.51 5.80 -13.63
CA ALA A 92 3.88 5.21 -12.44
C ALA A 92 3.23 6.31 -11.57
N MET A 93 3.93 7.42 -11.34
CA MET A 93 3.41 8.58 -10.62
C MET A 93 2.19 9.17 -11.31
N ALA A 94 2.26 9.38 -12.63
CA ALA A 94 1.14 9.88 -13.42
C ALA A 94 -0.08 8.94 -13.40
N TYR A 95 0.16 7.63 -13.39
CA TYR A 95 -0.91 6.64 -13.26
C TYR A 95 -1.59 6.73 -11.90
N LEU A 96 -0.82 6.74 -10.80
CA LEU A 96 -1.35 6.79 -9.45
C LEU A 96 -1.99 8.12 -9.09
N ALA A 97 -1.53 9.23 -9.68
CA ALA A 97 -2.17 10.53 -9.51
C ALA A 97 -3.61 10.55 -10.08
N ARG A 98 -3.85 9.85 -11.19
CA ARG A 98 -5.19 9.72 -11.79
C ARG A 98 -6.06 8.65 -11.11
N SER A 99 -5.42 7.69 -10.50
CA SER A 99 -6.05 6.50 -9.92
C SER A 99 -5.30 6.08 -8.66
N PRO A 100 -5.50 6.78 -7.52
CA PRO A 100 -4.81 6.46 -6.27
C PRO A 100 -5.19 5.06 -5.78
N LEU A 101 -4.24 4.39 -5.13
CA LEU A 101 -4.49 3.10 -4.47
C LEU A 101 -4.97 3.33 -3.04
N PRO A 102 -5.88 2.50 -2.50
CA PRO A 102 -6.30 2.57 -1.10
C PRO A 102 -5.30 1.89 -0.14
N TYR A 103 -4.05 1.75 -0.56
CA TYR A 103 -2.92 1.22 0.22
C TYR A 103 -1.61 1.80 -0.31
N PRO A 104 -0.52 1.79 0.50
CA PRO A 104 0.76 2.37 0.13
C PRO A 104 1.33 1.85 -1.19
N ALA A 105 1.95 2.74 -1.94
CA ALA A 105 2.75 2.44 -3.12
C ALA A 105 4.17 3.02 -2.98
N ARG A 106 5.13 2.38 -3.63
CA ARG A 106 6.55 2.78 -3.70
C ARG A 106 7.06 2.58 -5.12
N ILE A 107 8.17 3.22 -5.43
CA ILE A 107 8.96 2.96 -6.63
C ILE A 107 10.20 2.18 -6.20
N GLY A 108 10.49 1.06 -6.86
CA GLY A 108 11.77 0.37 -6.66
C GLY A 108 12.94 1.26 -7.08
N ASP A 109 14.04 1.23 -6.33
CA ASP A 109 15.28 1.85 -6.78
C ASP A 109 15.90 1.07 -7.96
N ALA A 110 16.95 1.61 -8.55
CA ALA A 110 17.58 1.00 -9.73
C ALA A 110 18.11 -0.43 -9.47
N GLU A 111 18.61 -0.69 -8.27
CA GLU A 111 19.16 -2.01 -7.89
C GLU A 111 18.03 -3.02 -7.66
N LEU A 112 16.95 -2.63 -6.99
CA LEU A 112 15.76 -3.46 -6.82
C LEU A 112 15.14 -3.80 -8.18
N ILE A 113 14.96 -2.81 -9.06
CA ILE A 113 14.42 -3.02 -10.41
C ILE A 113 15.32 -3.97 -11.21
N LYS A 114 16.64 -3.80 -11.12
CA LYS A 114 17.61 -4.68 -11.76
C LYS A 114 17.55 -6.11 -11.21
N ALA A 115 17.48 -6.25 -9.89
CA ALA A 115 17.35 -7.55 -9.22
C ALA A 115 16.04 -8.28 -9.59
N ARG A 116 14.99 -7.53 -9.92
CA ARG A 116 13.68 -8.05 -10.40
C ARG A 116 13.55 -8.05 -11.92
N SER A 117 14.66 -7.84 -12.65
CA SER A 117 14.65 -7.87 -14.13
C SER A 117 14.19 -9.23 -14.63
N GLY A 118 13.18 -9.23 -15.52
CA GLY A 118 12.54 -10.45 -16.00
C GLY A 118 11.42 -11.02 -15.09
N MET A 119 11.19 -10.44 -13.92
CA MET A 119 10.03 -10.82 -13.10
C MET A 119 8.74 -10.49 -13.86
N PRO A 120 7.82 -11.44 -14.05
CA PRO A 120 6.50 -11.15 -14.60
C PRO A 120 5.73 -10.19 -13.69
N VAL A 121 4.97 -9.26 -14.27
CA VAL A 121 4.06 -8.39 -13.52
C VAL A 121 2.62 -8.58 -14.00
N PRO A 122 1.63 -8.57 -13.09
CA PRO A 122 1.79 -8.46 -11.64
C PRO A 122 2.35 -9.74 -11.02
N THR A 123 3.21 -9.60 -10.03
CA THR A 123 3.58 -10.70 -9.11
C THR A 123 3.22 -10.29 -7.70
N THR A 124 2.52 -11.17 -6.99
CA THR A 124 2.06 -10.93 -5.62
C THR A 124 2.71 -11.93 -4.69
N ILE A 125 3.42 -11.45 -3.67
CA ILE A 125 3.99 -12.27 -2.61
C ILE A 125 3.15 -12.09 -1.35
N LEU A 126 2.71 -13.19 -0.77
CA LEU A 126 1.89 -13.22 0.43
C LEU A 126 2.74 -13.68 1.61
N TYR A 127 2.93 -12.80 2.57
CA TYR A 127 3.69 -13.08 3.80
C TYR A 127 2.73 -13.34 4.95
N ARG A 128 3.04 -14.36 5.74
CA ARG A 128 2.33 -14.68 6.98
C ARG A 128 2.73 -13.70 8.10
N ARG A 129 2.10 -13.86 9.27
CA ARG A 129 2.41 -13.11 10.49
C ARG A 129 3.83 -13.36 11.00
N ASP A 130 4.40 -14.54 10.73
CA ASP A 130 5.77 -14.94 11.03
C ASP A 130 6.76 -14.55 9.94
N GLU A 131 6.33 -13.69 8.99
CA GLU A 131 7.13 -13.17 7.88
C GLU A 131 7.53 -14.22 6.83
N SER A 132 7.16 -15.48 7.03
CA SER A 132 7.38 -16.52 6.03
C SER A 132 6.47 -16.32 4.81
N VAL A 133 6.96 -16.72 3.64
CA VAL A 133 6.17 -16.66 2.40
C VAL A 133 5.13 -17.78 2.39
N GLU A 134 3.85 -17.40 2.36
CA GLU A 134 2.74 -18.35 2.14
C GLU A 134 2.68 -18.76 0.67
N ARG A 135 2.77 -17.79 -0.23
CA ARG A 135 2.59 -18.02 -1.66
C ARG A 135 3.12 -16.85 -2.50
N GLU A 136 3.65 -17.20 -3.65
CA GLU A 136 3.85 -16.29 -4.76
C GLU A 136 2.78 -16.57 -5.83
N LEU A 137 2.13 -15.52 -6.30
CA LEU A 137 1.09 -15.57 -7.34
C LEU A 137 1.57 -14.72 -8.51
N VAL A 138 1.74 -15.33 -9.67
CA VAL A 138 2.19 -14.67 -10.89
C VAL A 138 0.99 -14.41 -11.81
N GLY A 139 0.95 -13.20 -12.36
CA GLY A 139 -0.07 -12.76 -13.30
C GLY A 139 -1.40 -12.34 -12.65
N ASP A 140 -2.36 -12.02 -13.49
CA ASP A 140 -3.71 -11.63 -13.09
C ASP A 140 -4.54 -12.85 -12.66
N VAL A 141 -4.26 -13.35 -11.45
CA VAL A 141 -4.98 -14.51 -10.89
C VAL A 141 -6.44 -14.17 -10.59
N SER A 142 -7.30 -15.20 -10.55
CA SER A 142 -8.71 -15.01 -10.23
C SER A 142 -8.92 -14.46 -8.80
N GLU A 143 -10.00 -13.71 -8.62
CA GLU A 143 -10.41 -13.15 -7.32
C GLU A 143 -10.57 -14.25 -6.26
N LYS A 144 -11.16 -15.39 -6.64
CA LYS A 144 -11.32 -16.56 -5.77
C LYS A 144 -9.96 -17.07 -5.28
N ARG A 145 -8.97 -17.18 -6.19
CA ARG A 145 -7.62 -17.67 -5.84
C ARG A 145 -6.89 -16.68 -4.92
N LEU A 146 -6.94 -15.40 -5.26
CA LEU A 146 -6.35 -14.35 -4.42
C LEU A 146 -6.98 -14.34 -3.02
N GLY A 147 -8.32 -14.29 -2.93
CA GLY A 147 -9.05 -14.27 -1.68
C GLY A 147 -8.82 -15.52 -0.82
N HIS A 148 -8.66 -16.70 -1.44
CA HIS A 148 -8.31 -17.93 -0.74
C HIS A 148 -6.98 -17.80 0.01
N TYR A 149 -5.92 -17.36 -0.65
CA TYR A 149 -4.59 -17.25 -0.02
C TYR A 149 -4.49 -16.07 0.94
N VAL A 150 -5.14 -14.93 0.64
CA VAL A 150 -5.22 -13.81 1.59
C VAL A 150 -5.94 -14.25 2.86
N GLY A 151 -7.07 -14.95 2.74
CA GLY A 151 -7.78 -15.48 3.91
C GLY A 151 -6.94 -16.45 4.74
N ARG A 152 -5.98 -17.17 4.15
CA ARG A 152 -5.07 -18.05 4.88
C ARG A 152 -4.06 -17.28 5.73
N ILE A 153 -3.47 -16.22 5.20
CA ILE A 153 -2.47 -15.43 5.94
C ILE A 153 -3.09 -14.55 7.03
N VAL A 154 -4.35 -14.15 6.88
CA VAL A 154 -5.04 -13.34 7.90
C VAL A 154 -5.53 -14.19 9.07
N ARG A 155 -6.03 -15.41 8.80
CA ARG A 155 -6.60 -16.29 9.85
C ARG A 155 -5.57 -17.10 10.63
N ARG A 156 -4.35 -17.19 10.17
CA ARG A 156 -3.25 -17.88 10.81
C ARG A 156 -2.24 -16.88 11.36
#